data_d7e6a93086fa3b51b4a33d83141cbe6e
#
_entry.id   d7e6a93086fa3b51b4a33d83141cbe6e
#
_cell.length_a   1.000
_cell.length_b   1.000
_cell.length_c   1.000
_cell.angle_alpha   90.00
_cell.angle_beta   90.00
_cell.angle_gamma   90.00
#
_symmetry.space_group_name_H-M   'P 1'
#
loop_
_entity.id
_entity.type
_entity.pdbx_description
1 polymer ?
#
loop_
_entity_poly.entity_id
_entity_poly.type
_entity_poly.pdbx_seq_one_letter_code
_entity_poly.pdbx_strand_id
1 'polypeptide(L)' 'MKRMKLIEYRRARTQADMAKMYGVSQQAWAKWENGQGKPNVVLMKKIEMDTGIPMEEIFADIFNNNMLS' A
#
# COMPACT_ATOMS: atom_id res chain seq x y z
N MET A 1 -4.73 -9.27 -7.25
CA MET A 1 -3.48 -9.77 -6.61
C MET A 1 -3.24 -8.98 -5.33
N LYS A 2 -2.98 -9.67 -4.23
CA LYS A 2 -2.77 -9.00 -2.94
C LYS A 2 -1.38 -8.40 -2.86
N ARG A 3 -1.29 -7.23 -2.25
CA ARG A 3 -0.02 -6.56 -2.01
C ARG A 3 0.53 -7.00 -0.67
N MET A 4 1.28 -8.09 -0.69
CA MET A 4 1.72 -8.77 0.52
C MET A 4 2.56 -7.88 1.44
N LYS A 5 3.36 -6.97 0.90
CA LYS A 5 4.18 -6.10 1.73
C LYS A 5 3.34 -5.12 2.55
N LEU A 6 2.21 -4.68 2.03
CA LEU A 6 1.27 -3.87 2.81
C LEU A 6 0.64 -4.68 3.94
N ILE A 7 0.25 -5.91 3.64
CA ILE A 7 -0.34 -6.81 4.63
C ILE A 7 0.68 -7.11 5.74
N GLU A 8 1.91 -7.40 5.36
CA GLU A 8 2.99 -7.65 6.31
C GLU A 8 3.29 -6.41 7.17
N TYR A 9 3.24 -5.23 6.57
CA TYR A 9 3.45 -3.98 7.29
C TYR A 9 2.36 -3.79 8.36
N ARG A 10 1.13 -4.15 8.04
CA ARG A 10 0.03 -4.02 8.98
C ARG A 10 0.20 -4.96 10.18
N ARG A 11 0.64 -6.19 9.97
CA ARG A 11 0.85 -7.20 11.02
C ARG A 11 -0.42 -7.43 11.83
N ALA A 12 -0.34 -7.26 13.15
CA ALA A 12 -1.45 -7.49 14.07
C ALA A 12 -2.42 -6.33 14.16
N ARG A 13 -2.11 -5.19 13.54
CA ARG A 13 -3.03 -4.04 13.53
C ARG A 13 -4.19 -4.33 12.60
N THR A 14 -5.30 -3.64 12.81
CA THR A 14 -6.46 -3.80 11.93
C THR A 14 -6.31 -2.89 10.70
N GLN A 15 -7.10 -3.19 9.67
CA GLN A 15 -7.17 -2.30 8.52
C GLN A 15 -7.68 -0.91 8.91
N ALA A 16 -8.59 -0.85 9.89
CA ALA A 16 -9.08 0.42 10.42
C ALA A 16 -7.95 1.22 11.07
N ASP A 17 -7.06 0.55 11.80
CA ASP A 17 -5.90 1.21 12.41
C ASP A 17 -5.00 1.83 11.35
N MET A 18 -4.72 1.08 10.29
CA MET A 18 -3.86 1.58 9.22
C MET A 18 -4.51 2.74 8.48
N ALA A 19 -5.83 2.64 8.24
CA ALA A 19 -6.57 3.72 7.60
C ALA A 19 -6.47 5.00 8.42
N LYS A 20 -6.60 4.89 9.71
CA LYS A 20 -6.49 6.03 10.61
C LYS A 20 -5.10 6.66 10.58
N MET A 21 -4.05 5.82 10.55
CA MET A 21 -2.68 6.30 10.47
C MET A 21 -2.42 7.12 9.21
N TYR A 22 -3.10 6.79 8.12
CA TYR A 22 -2.88 7.44 6.83
C TYR A 22 -4.00 8.39 6.43
N GLY A 23 -4.97 8.60 7.32
CA GLY A 23 -6.03 9.56 7.07
C GLY A 23 -6.98 9.16 5.94
N VAL A 24 -7.21 7.87 5.76
CA VAL A 24 -8.07 7.35 4.69
C VAL A 24 -9.15 6.46 5.30
N SER A 25 -10.13 6.04 4.47
CA SER A 25 -11.17 5.13 4.93
C SER A 25 -10.63 3.70 5.03
N GLN A 26 -11.28 2.90 5.88
CA GLN A 26 -10.93 1.48 6.00
C GLN A 26 -11.07 0.77 4.65
N GLN A 27 -12.10 1.11 3.89
CA GLN A 27 -12.33 0.54 2.57
C GLN A 27 -11.18 0.85 1.61
N ALA A 28 -10.65 2.08 1.67
CA ALA A 28 -9.53 2.45 0.83
C ALA A 28 -8.30 1.60 1.17
N TRP A 29 -7.97 1.48 2.45
CA TRP A 29 -6.83 0.67 2.86
C TRP A 29 -7.02 -0.79 2.44
N ALA A 30 -8.23 -1.34 2.65
CA ALA A 30 -8.54 -2.73 2.27
C ALA A 30 -8.35 -2.95 0.78
N LYS A 31 -8.81 -2.02 -0.05
CA LYS A 31 -8.61 -2.11 -1.50
C LYS A 31 -7.13 -2.13 -1.86
N TRP A 32 -6.33 -1.28 -1.21
CA TRP A 32 -4.90 -1.24 -1.48
C TRP A 32 -4.24 -2.58 -1.16
N GLU A 33 -4.60 -3.21 -0.04
CA GLU A 33 -4.06 -4.54 0.31
C GLU A 33 -4.46 -5.60 -0.71
N ASN A 34 -5.64 -5.46 -1.29
CA ASN A 34 -6.15 -6.43 -2.27
C ASN A 34 -5.67 -6.17 -3.69
N GLY A 35 -4.83 -5.17 -3.89
CA GLY A 35 -4.32 -4.85 -5.22
C GLY A 35 -5.31 -4.06 -6.07
N GLN A 36 -6.32 -3.47 -5.44
CA GLN A 36 -7.32 -2.65 -6.11
C GLN A 36 -7.03 -1.18 -5.82
N GLY A 37 -6.90 -0.39 -6.87
CA GLY A 37 -6.59 1.01 -6.70
C GLY A 37 -5.21 1.22 -6.10
N LYS A 38 -4.92 2.45 -5.74
CA LYS A 38 -3.62 2.82 -5.19
C LYS A 38 -3.76 4.13 -4.41
N PRO A 39 -2.87 4.36 -3.41
CA PRO A 39 -2.78 5.67 -2.78
C PRO A 39 -2.24 6.70 -3.78
N ASN A 40 -2.44 7.97 -3.49
CA ASN A 40 -1.76 9.01 -4.26
C ASN A 40 -0.27 8.95 -3.97
N VAL A 41 0.51 9.67 -4.77
CA VAL A 41 1.97 9.63 -4.71
C VAL A 41 2.51 10.08 -3.35
N VAL A 42 1.85 11.04 -2.72
CA VAL A 42 2.26 11.55 -1.40
C VAL A 42 2.13 10.44 -0.36
N LEU A 43 1.03 9.70 -0.37
CA LEU A 43 0.82 8.61 0.57
C LEU A 43 1.71 7.41 0.27
N MET A 44 1.94 7.12 -1.02
CA MET A 44 2.90 6.06 -1.38
C MET A 44 4.28 6.38 -0.84
N LYS A 45 4.72 7.64 -0.95
CA LYS A 45 6.01 8.06 -0.42
C LYS A 45 6.06 7.96 1.09
N LYS A 46 4.96 8.31 1.78
CA LYS A 46 4.88 8.18 3.23
C LYS A 46 5.01 6.72 3.65
N ILE A 47 4.33 5.82 2.95
CA ILE A 47 4.43 4.38 3.23
C ILE A 47 5.87 3.90 3.01
N GLU A 48 6.52 4.36 1.96
CA GLU A 48 7.91 4.03 1.69
C GLU A 48 8.81 4.48 2.84
N MET A 49 8.63 5.70 3.31
CA MET A 49 9.43 6.24 4.40
C MET A 49 9.17 5.50 5.72
N ASP A 50 7.92 5.16 5.98
CA ASP A 50 7.54 4.49 7.23
C ASP A 50 7.99 3.03 7.26
N THR A 51 8.05 2.37 6.11
CA THR A 51 8.44 0.95 6.02
C THR A 51 9.91 0.75 5.72
N GLY A 52 10.56 1.73 5.09
CA GLY A 52 11.91 1.56 4.56
C GLY A 52 11.95 0.70 3.30
N ILE A 53 10.81 0.39 2.71
CA ILE A 53 10.72 -0.43 1.50
C ILE A 53 10.36 0.49 0.33
N PRO A 54 11.09 0.41 -0.80
CA PRO A 54 10.77 1.25 -1.96
C PRO A 54 9.32 1.03 -2.42
N MET A 55 8.65 2.12 -2.80
CA MET A 55 7.26 2.01 -3.25
C MET A 55 7.13 1.12 -4.48
N GLU A 56 8.18 1.03 -5.30
CA GLU A 56 8.19 0.14 -6.46
C GLU A 56 8.09 -1.33 -6.09
N GLU A 57 8.53 -1.68 -4.88
CA GLU A 57 8.38 -3.04 -4.38
C GLU A 57 7.00 -3.27 -3.77
N ILE A 58 6.53 -2.30 -2.97
CA ILE A 58 5.24 -2.42 -2.28
C ILE A 58 4.12 -2.49 -3.32
N PHE A 59 4.21 -1.64 -4.34
CA PHE A 59 3.21 -1.51 -5.40
C PHE A 59 3.76 -2.04 -6.72
N ALA A 60 4.47 -3.17 -6.66
CA ALA A 60 5.12 -3.75 -7.85
C ALA A 60 4.15 -4.01 -8.98
N ASP A 61 2.91 -4.35 -8.65
CA ASP A 61 1.87 -4.60 -9.66
C ASP A 61 1.60 -3.36 -10.52
N ILE A 62 1.80 -2.16 -9.96
CA ILE A 62 1.61 -0.91 -10.69
C ILE A 62 2.86 -0.59 -11.53
N PHE A 63 4.04 -0.63 -10.88
CA PHE A 63 5.27 -0.16 -11.51
C PHE A 63 5.83 -1.18 -12.50
N ASN A 64 5.73 -2.47 -12.20
CA ASN A 64 6.28 -3.51 -13.07
C ASN A 64 5.50 -3.64 -14.37
N ASN A 65 4.20 -3.36 -14.36
CA ASN A 65 3.40 -3.40 -15.58
C ASN A 65 3.93 -2.40 -16.61
N ASN A 66 4.40 -1.26 -16.17
CA ASN A 66 4.96 -0.25 -17.05
C ASN A 66 6.29 -0.70 -17.66
N MET A 67 7.04 -1.51 -16.94
CA MET A 67 8.33 -2.01 -17.40
C MET A 67 8.17 -3.12 -18.43
N LEU A 68 7.07 -3.83 -18.41
CA LEU A 68 6.83 -4.93 -19.34
C LEU A 68 6.28 -4.46 -20.67
N SER A 69 5.78 -3.26 -20.74
CA SER A 69 5.29 -2.70 -21.98
C SER A 69 6.38 -1.94 -22.72
#